data_0170cd7ab1f555771cc84892fcf3224b
#
_entry.id   0170cd7ab1f555771cc84892fcf3224b
#
_cell.length_a   1.000
_cell.length_b   1.000
_cell.length_c   1.000
_cell.angle_alpha   90.00
_cell.angle_beta   90.00
_cell.angle_gamma   90.00
#
_symmetry.space_group_name_H-M   'P 1'
#
loop_
_entity.id
_entity.type
_entity.pdbx_description
1 polymer ?
#
loop_
_entity_poly.entity_id
_entity_poly.type
_entity_poly.pdbx_seq_one_letter_code
_entity_poly.pdbx_strand_id
1 'polypeptide(L)'
;LPVNTILVELKTQKLRQDEGIEITDKVVNGTRINMHVNNSSEQAGVIELPLLYYTGYYAIGRTSDRQRVHIETIDGTNHAVGIIIPATTECDIKLLFREPWYWRLAEFSSVLSLILLIMYMHGSKMDRRK
;
A
#
# COMPACT_ATOMS: atom_id res chain seq x y z
N LEU A 1 15.68 14.63 -4.07
CA LEU A 1 16.47 13.59 -3.40
C LEU A 1 16.28 12.26 -4.11
N PRO A 2 17.36 11.50 -4.31
CA PRO A 2 17.21 10.18 -4.94
C PRO A 2 16.36 9.25 -4.07
N VAL A 3 15.55 8.42 -4.71
CA VAL A 3 14.61 7.49 -4.04
C VAL A 3 15.32 6.60 -3.00
N ASN A 4 16.54 6.20 -3.30
CA ASN A 4 17.36 5.39 -2.38
C ASN A 4 17.65 6.11 -1.05
N THR A 5 17.83 7.42 -1.07
CA THR A 5 18.08 8.22 0.15
C THR A 5 16.85 8.24 1.04
N ILE A 6 15.66 8.42 0.45
CA ILE A 6 14.38 8.41 1.18
C ILE A 6 14.14 7.04 1.82
N LEU A 7 14.40 5.95 1.10
CA LEU A 7 14.25 4.60 1.63
C LEU A 7 15.22 4.30 2.78
N VAL A 8 16.44 4.81 2.71
CA VAL A 8 17.43 4.68 3.81
C VAL A 8 16.98 5.49 5.02
N GLU A 9 16.51 6.71 4.83
CA GLU A 9 15.96 7.54 5.91
C GLU A 9 14.77 6.86 6.60
N LEU A 10 13.84 6.28 5.84
CA LEU A 10 12.70 5.54 6.42
C LEU A 10 13.12 4.31 7.22
N LYS A 11 14.21 3.65 6.85
CA LYS A 11 14.74 2.49 7.60
C LYS A 11 15.44 2.88 8.90
N THR A 12 16.08 4.05 8.92
CA THR A 12 16.84 4.55 10.07
C THR A 12 16.02 5.44 11.00
N GLN A 13 14.88 5.94 10.52
CA GLN A 13 14.01 6.81 11.29
C GLN A 13 13.32 6.06 12.43
N LYS A 14 13.24 6.69 13.59
CA LYS A 14 12.40 6.20 14.68
C LYS A 14 10.93 6.37 14.30
N LEU A 15 10.29 5.27 13.96
CA LEU A 15 8.87 5.25 13.59
C LEU A 15 8.00 5.48 14.84
N ARG A 16 6.91 6.20 14.65
CA ARG A 16 5.94 6.46 15.70
C ARG A 16 5.20 5.17 16.07
N GLN A 17 5.14 4.90 17.34
CA GLN A 17 4.27 3.91 17.92
C GLN A 17 3.71 4.48 19.21
N ASP A 18 2.40 4.74 19.23
CA ASP A 18 1.76 5.33 20.41
C ASP A 18 1.79 4.36 21.61
N GLU A 19 1.79 4.92 22.82
CA GLU A 19 1.79 4.13 24.05
C GLU A 19 0.52 3.27 24.13
N GLY A 20 0.67 2.08 24.75
CA GLY A 20 -0.42 1.13 24.91
C GLY A 20 -0.65 0.22 23.71
N ILE A 21 0.09 0.39 22.63
CA ILE A 21 0.03 -0.49 21.46
C ILE A 21 1.21 -1.44 21.45
N GLU A 22 0.93 -2.73 21.43
CA GLU A 22 1.91 -3.80 21.32
C GLU A 22 1.77 -4.49 19.96
N ILE A 23 2.91 -4.68 19.29
CA ILE A 23 3.00 -5.37 18.01
C ILE A 23 3.75 -6.67 18.20
N THR A 24 3.15 -7.77 17.76
CA THR A 24 3.75 -9.10 17.76
C THR A 24 3.63 -9.74 16.36
N ASP A 25 4.42 -10.77 16.11
CA ASP A 25 4.34 -11.58 14.89
C ASP A 25 4.39 -10.76 13.59
N LYS A 26 5.20 -9.70 13.57
CA LYS A 26 5.35 -8.86 12.39
C LYS A 26 6.14 -9.59 11.30
N VAL A 27 5.48 -9.83 10.17
CA VAL A 27 6.09 -10.42 8.97
C VAL A 27 5.98 -9.45 7.82
N VAL A 28 7.13 -9.09 7.24
CA VAL A 28 7.22 -8.20 6.08
C VAL A 28 7.57 -9.02 4.84
N ASN A 29 6.74 -8.95 3.82
CA ASN A 29 6.97 -9.60 2.54
C ASN A 29 6.71 -8.60 1.40
N GLY A 30 7.78 -7.92 0.95
CA GLY A 30 7.66 -6.85 -0.03
C GLY A 30 6.80 -5.70 0.48
N THR A 31 5.69 -5.44 -0.19
CA THR A 31 4.71 -4.41 0.18
C THR A 31 3.61 -4.90 1.12
N ARG A 32 3.64 -6.19 1.47
CA ARG A 32 2.68 -6.79 2.40
C ARG A 32 3.27 -6.88 3.79
N ILE A 33 2.51 -6.44 4.78
CA ILE A 33 2.88 -6.57 6.19
C ILE A 33 1.73 -7.25 6.92
N ASN A 34 2.04 -8.34 7.60
CA ASN A 34 1.13 -9.01 8.52
C ASN A 34 1.64 -8.78 9.93
N MET A 35 0.77 -8.40 10.85
CA MET A 35 1.13 -8.21 12.25
C MET A 35 -0.06 -8.46 13.15
N HIS A 36 0.22 -8.87 14.38
CA HIS A 36 -0.75 -8.90 15.46
C HIS A 36 -0.58 -7.65 16.31
N VAL A 37 -1.65 -6.91 16.52
CA VAL A 37 -1.63 -5.65 17.25
C VAL A 37 -2.63 -5.69 18.40
N ASN A 38 -2.19 -5.28 19.57
CA ASN A 38 -3.03 -5.10 20.74
C ASN A 38 -2.93 -3.65 21.22
N ASN A 39 -4.03 -2.93 21.16
CA ASN A 39 -4.17 -1.60 21.75
C ASN A 39 -4.94 -1.70 23.06
N SER A 40 -4.24 -1.67 24.17
CA SER A 40 -4.83 -1.69 25.52
C SER A 40 -5.27 -0.29 26.01
N SER A 41 -4.93 0.76 25.27
CA SER A 41 -5.32 2.13 25.57
C SER A 41 -6.81 2.38 25.33
N GLU A 42 -7.41 3.28 26.08
CA GLU A 42 -8.76 3.76 25.88
C GLU A 42 -8.90 4.74 24.69
N GLN A 43 -7.79 5.07 24.05
CA GLN A 43 -7.75 5.96 22.91
C GLN A 43 -7.20 5.24 21.68
N ALA A 44 -7.67 5.64 20.50
CA ALA A 44 -7.07 5.21 19.26
C ALA A 44 -5.62 5.68 19.17
N GLY A 45 -4.75 4.84 18.67
CA GLY A 45 -3.33 5.14 18.51
C GLY A 45 -2.85 4.94 17.09
N VAL A 46 -1.70 5.49 16.78
CA VAL A 46 -1.09 5.43 15.47
C VAL A 46 0.20 4.62 15.51
N ILE A 47 0.36 3.74 14.53
CA ILE A 47 1.61 3.03 14.26
C ILE A 47 2.10 3.45 12.88
N GLU A 48 3.37 3.84 12.79
CA GLU A 48 4.03 4.09 11.51
C GLU A 48 4.85 2.88 11.07
N LEU A 49 4.82 2.60 9.78
CA LEU A 49 5.53 1.48 9.18
C LEU A 49 6.63 1.97 8.23
N PRO A 50 7.73 1.21 8.05
CA PRO A 50 8.88 1.63 7.24
C PRO A 50 8.58 1.47 5.73
N LEU A 51 7.48 2.02 5.28
CA LEU A 51 7.04 2.06 3.89
C LEU A 51 6.67 3.49 3.52
N LEU A 52 6.96 3.87 2.29
CA LEU A 52 6.53 5.16 1.77
C LEU A 52 5.03 5.13 1.49
N TYR A 53 4.31 6.15 1.97
CA TYR A 53 2.86 6.23 1.79
C TYR A 53 2.48 6.51 0.33
N TYR A 54 1.57 5.69 -0.17
CA TYR A 54 0.85 5.90 -1.42
C TYR A 54 -0.65 5.63 -1.21
N THR A 55 -1.49 6.29 -1.98
CA THR A 55 -2.95 6.16 -1.86
C THR A 55 -3.49 4.75 -2.12
N GLY A 56 -2.68 3.85 -2.67
CA GLY A 56 -3.05 2.45 -2.89
C GLY A 56 -2.93 1.53 -1.68
N TYR A 57 -2.33 1.99 -0.57
CA TYR A 57 -2.24 1.19 0.65
C TYR A 57 -3.58 1.13 1.38
N TYR A 58 -3.93 -0.06 1.82
CA TYR A 58 -5.08 -0.28 2.68
C TYR A 58 -4.78 -1.38 3.70
N ALA A 59 -5.43 -1.29 4.85
CA ALA A 59 -5.27 -2.25 5.93
C ALA A 59 -6.59 -2.95 6.22
N ILE A 60 -6.49 -4.25 6.48
CA ILE A 60 -7.61 -5.09 6.91
C ILE A 60 -7.29 -5.59 8.30
N GLY A 61 -8.17 -5.31 9.28
CA GLY A 61 -8.11 -5.86 10.62
C GLY A 61 -9.11 -6.99 10.80
N ARG A 62 -8.70 -8.03 11.52
CA ARG A 62 -9.59 -9.12 11.94
C ARG A 62 -9.35 -9.46 13.40
N THR A 63 -10.44 -9.51 14.16
CA THR A 63 -10.39 -9.98 15.55
C THR A 63 -10.28 -11.50 15.62
N SER A 64 -10.02 -12.02 16.83
CA SER A 64 -10.02 -13.47 17.08
C SER A 64 -11.30 -14.16 16.67
N ASP A 65 -12.44 -13.48 16.76
CA ASP A 65 -13.77 -13.95 16.34
C ASP A 65 -14.00 -13.82 14.81
N ARG A 66 -12.96 -13.49 14.05
CA ARG A 66 -13.00 -13.27 12.59
C ARG A 66 -13.87 -12.10 12.14
N GLN A 67 -14.25 -11.22 13.05
CA GLN A 67 -14.94 -9.98 12.70
C GLN A 67 -13.98 -8.98 12.06
N ARG A 68 -14.46 -8.28 11.05
CA ARG A 68 -13.68 -7.22 10.41
C ARG A 68 -13.66 -5.97 11.27
N VAL A 69 -12.48 -5.41 11.44
CA VAL A 69 -12.26 -4.11 12.05
C VAL A 69 -11.80 -3.16 10.98
N HIS A 70 -12.42 -1.99 10.90
CA HIS A 70 -11.99 -0.94 9.99
C HIS A 70 -10.68 -0.33 10.48
N ILE A 71 -9.64 -0.45 9.68
CA ILE A 71 -8.33 0.13 9.95
C ILE A 71 -8.03 1.19 8.89
N GLU A 72 -7.86 2.41 9.32
CA GLU A 72 -7.55 3.54 8.45
C GLU A 72 -6.05 3.66 8.23
N THR A 73 -5.64 3.90 6.99
CA THR A 73 -4.28 4.23 6.62
C THR A 73 -4.14 5.74 6.44
N ILE A 74 -3.05 6.30 6.96
CA ILE A 74 -2.77 7.74 6.88
C ILE A 74 -1.35 7.99 6.38
N ASP A 75 -1.13 9.20 5.87
CA ASP A 75 0.21 9.71 5.60
C ASP A 75 0.83 10.19 6.93
N GLY A 76 1.76 9.40 7.43
CA GLY A 76 2.42 9.67 8.70
C GLY A 76 3.60 10.63 8.56
N THR A 77 4.46 10.66 9.57
CA THR A 77 5.65 11.50 9.60
C THR A 77 6.61 11.15 8.45
N ASN A 78 7.09 12.16 7.73
CA ASN A 78 7.99 11.99 6.57
C ASN A 78 7.44 11.02 5.51
N HIS A 79 6.13 11.05 5.28
CA HIS A 79 5.45 10.19 4.32
C HIS A 79 5.58 8.68 4.58
N ALA A 80 5.82 8.28 5.83
CA ALA A 80 5.71 6.88 6.22
C ALA A 80 4.24 6.45 6.28
N VAL A 81 3.96 5.20 5.94
CA VAL A 81 2.61 4.64 6.08
C VAL A 81 2.24 4.59 7.57
N GLY A 82 1.21 5.32 7.95
CA GLY A 82 0.61 5.24 9.27
C GLY A 82 -0.70 4.45 9.24
N ILE A 83 -0.96 3.71 10.30
CA ILE A 83 -2.24 3.02 10.54
C ILE A 83 -2.81 3.45 11.88
N ILE A 84 -4.14 3.65 11.92
CA ILE A 84 -4.86 4.01 13.13
C ILE A 84 -5.47 2.75 13.73
N ILE A 85 -5.07 2.44 14.94
CA ILE A 85 -5.61 1.30 15.70
C ILE A 85 -6.70 1.80 16.62
N PRO A 86 -7.93 1.30 16.53
CA PRO A 86 -9.01 1.68 17.43
C PRO A 86 -8.68 1.39 18.90
N ALA A 87 -9.31 2.14 19.80
CA ALA A 87 -9.14 1.94 21.24
C ALA A 87 -9.58 0.53 21.67
N THR A 88 -8.89 -0.02 22.66
CA THR A 88 -9.22 -1.33 23.29
C THR A 88 -9.46 -2.46 22.27
N THR A 89 -8.65 -2.50 21.22
CA THR A 89 -8.80 -3.45 20.12
C THR A 89 -7.57 -4.34 20.01
N GLU A 90 -7.80 -5.64 19.91
CA GLU A 90 -6.79 -6.65 19.59
C GLU A 90 -7.19 -7.31 18.27
N CYS A 91 -6.31 -7.24 17.27
CA CYS A 91 -6.62 -7.77 15.95
C CYS A 91 -5.35 -8.12 15.18
N ASP A 92 -5.53 -8.99 14.19
CA ASP A 92 -4.53 -9.25 13.16
C ASP A 92 -4.72 -8.26 12.02
N ILE A 93 -3.66 -7.52 11.70
CA ILE A 93 -3.67 -6.51 10.66
C ILE A 93 -2.86 -6.99 9.47
N LYS A 94 -3.46 -6.84 8.32
CA LYS A 94 -2.84 -7.09 7.04
C LYS A 94 -2.81 -5.81 6.23
N LEU A 95 -1.60 -5.28 6.00
CA LEU A 95 -1.39 -4.14 5.12
C LEU A 95 -1.13 -4.65 3.70
N LEU A 96 -1.89 -4.13 2.75
CA LEU A 96 -1.85 -4.49 1.34
C LEU A 96 -1.74 -3.24 0.48
N PHE A 97 -1.10 -3.40 -0.67
CA PHE A 97 -1.09 -2.37 -1.70
C PHE A 97 -1.97 -2.82 -2.87
N ARG A 98 -2.86 -1.93 -3.29
CA ARG A 98 -3.69 -2.13 -4.48
C ARG A 98 -3.37 -1.06 -5.50
N GLU A 99 -2.95 -1.49 -6.67
CA GLU A 99 -2.69 -0.58 -7.77
C GLU A 99 -3.95 0.21 -8.13
N PRO A 100 -3.84 1.54 -8.29
CA PRO A 100 -4.96 2.34 -8.77
C PRO A 100 -5.44 1.86 -10.14
N TRP A 101 -6.74 1.85 -10.36
CA TRP A 101 -7.35 1.39 -11.61
C TRP A 101 -6.91 2.17 -12.85
N TYR A 102 -6.56 3.44 -12.68
CA TYR A 102 -6.08 4.28 -13.78
C TYR A 102 -4.70 3.88 -14.31
N TRP A 103 -3.88 3.17 -13.52
CA TRP A 103 -2.63 2.59 -14.02
C TRP A 103 -2.91 1.50 -15.06
N ARG A 104 -3.93 0.68 -14.82
CA ARG A 104 -4.38 -0.32 -15.78
C ARG A 104 -4.93 0.31 -17.06
N LEU A 105 -5.57 1.47 -16.97
CA LEU A 105 -5.98 2.23 -18.15
C LEU A 105 -4.79 2.70 -18.98
N ALA A 106 -3.71 3.15 -18.35
CA ALA A 106 -2.48 3.52 -19.05
C ALA A 106 -1.86 2.35 -19.79
N GLU A 107 -1.78 1.18 -19.17
CA GLU A 107 -1.31 -0.05 -19.82
C GLU A 107 -2.20 -0.45 -21.00
N PHE A 108 -3.52 -0.40 -20.84
CA PHE A 108 -4.48 -0.69 -21.89
C PHE A 108 -4.34 0.27 -23.07
N SER A 109 -4.17 1.55 -22.80
CA SER A 109 -3.94 2.58 -23.80
C SER A 109 -2.67 2.33 -24.62
N SER A 110 -1.59 1.92 -23.97
CA SER A 110 -0.32 1.59 -24.63
C SER A 110 -0.47 0.39 -25.57
N VAL A 111 -1.12 -0.67 -25.10
CA VAL A 111 -1.36 -1.88 -25.92
C VAL A 111 -2.26 -1.55 -27.10
N LEU A 112 -3.33 -0.80 -26.88
CA LEU A 112 -4.24 -0.37 -27.94
C LEU A 112 -3.51 0.46 -29.02
N SER A 113 -2.68 1.40 -28.61
CA SER A 113 -1.89 2.23 -29.52
C SER A 113 -0.92 1.39 -30.36
N LEU A 114 -0.30 0.38 -29.76
CA LEU A 114 0.59 -0.54 -30.47
C LEU A 114 -0.19 -1.35 -31.52
N ILE A 115 -1.35 -1.87 -31.19
CA ILE A 115 -2.22 -2.63 -32.11
C ILE A 115 -2.63 -1.75 -33.29
N LEU A 116 -3.08 -0.53 -33.02
CA LEU A 116 -3.48 0.43 -34.06
C LEU A 116 -2.31 0.78 -35.01
N LEU A 117 -1.11 0.93 -34.44
CA LEU A 117 0.08 1.19 -35.24
C LEU A 117 0.41 0.01 -36.17
N ILE A 118 0.35 -1.22 -35.66
CA ILE A 118 0.56 -2.44 -36.45
C ILE A 118 -0.47 -2.57 -37.56
N MET A 119 -1.75 -2.32 -37.27
CA MET A 119 -2.82 -2.34 -38.26
C MET A 119 -2.62 -1.27 -39.34
N TYR A 120 -2.21 -0.07 -38.96
CA TYR A 120 -1.91 1.00 -39.89
C TYR A 120 -0.77 0.62 -40.85
N MET A 121 0.33 0.09 -40.31
CA MET A 121 1.47 -0.36 -41.12
C MET A 121 1.08 -1.51 -42.05
N HIS A 122 0.24 -2.41 -41.62
CA HIS A 122 -0.21 -3.55 -42.43
C HIS A 122 -1.17 -3.11 -43.54
N GLY A 123 -2.10 -2.22 -43.23
CA GLY A 123 -2.99 -1.61 -44.22
C GLY A 123 -2.27 -0.78 -45.26
N SER A 124 -1.26 -0.02 -44.88
CA SER A 124 -0.39 0.74 -45.76
C SER A 124 0.39 -0.13 -46.76
N LYS A 125 0.81 -1.34 -46.35
CA LYS A 125 1.46 -2.30 -47.26
C LYS A 125 0.47 -2.90 -48.28
N MET A 126 -0.77 -3.11 -47.92
CA MET A 126 -1.79 -3.63 -48.82
C MET A 126 -2.15 -2.61 -49.92
N ASP A 127 -2.19 -1.33 -49.62
CA ASP A 127 -2.51 -0.27 -50.53
C ASP A 127 -1.41 -0.04 -51.59
N ARG A 128 -0.16 -0.30 -51.22
CA ARG A 128 0.99 -0.20 -52.17
C ARG A 128 1.09 -1.36 -53.15
N ARG A 129 0.34 -2.44 -52.96
CA ARG A 129 0.29 -3.60 -53.86
C ARG A 129 -0.76 -3.52 -54.95
N LYS A 130 -1.61 -2.49 -54.89
CA LYS A 130 -2.53 -2.14 -55.95
C LYS A 130 -1.88 -1.13 -56.89
#